data_93dc9247dff078f319056c412b11fb50
#
_entry.id   93dc9247dff078f319056c412b11fb50
#
_cell.length_a   1.000
_cell.length_b   1.000
_cell.length_c   1.000
_cell.angle_alpha   90.00
_cell.angle_beta   90.00
_cell.angle_gamma   90.00
#
_symmetry.space_group_name_H-M   'P 1'
#
loop_
_entity.id
_entity.type
_entity.pdbx_description
1 polymer ?
#
loop_
_entity_poly.entity_id
_entity_poly.type
_entity_poly.pdbx_seq_one_letter_code
_entity_poly.pdbx_strand_id
1 'polypeptide(L)'
;MCLTSIIAGEDTDVLRIPLADIRKIGMTPQQALFESATSVLLDEAYRRYLAFYSKTPSERYRDLIFRCPEDIIRLPFNELASYLSVSRRQFLRIRETVNRK
;
A
#
# COMPACT_ATOMS: atom_id res chain seq x y z
N MET A 1 18.15 -9.61 -0.29
CA MET A 1 16.95 -10.39 -0.68
C MET A 1 15.70 -9.61 -0.36
N CYS A 2 14.82 -9.41 -1.32
CA CYS A 2 13.55 -8.74 -1.08
C CYS A 2 12.50 -9.75 -0.60
N LEU A 3 11.82 -9.41 0.47
CA LEU A 3 10.76 -10.25 1.03
C LEU A 3 9.40 -10.01 0.38
N THR A 4 9.30 -8.97 -0.45
CA THR A 4 8.06 -8.58 -1.10
C THR A 4 8.30 -8.35 -2.60
N SER A 5 7.23 -8.45 -3.37
CA SER A 5 7.22 -8.07 -4.79
C SER A 5 6.47 -6.78 -4.98
N ILE A 6 6.93 -5.96 -5.91
CA ILE A 6 6.25 -4.72 -6.28
C ILE A 6 5.75 -4.90 -7.71
N ILE A 7 4.44 -4.81 -7.90
CA ILE A 7 3.78 -5.04 -9.18
C ILE A 7 2.96 -3.81 -9.55
N ALA A 8 3.11 -3.33 -10.80
CA ALA A 8 2.29 -2.23 -11.29
C ALA A 8 0.85 -2.70 -11.50
N GLY A 9 -0.12 -1.94 -10.96
CA GLY A 9 -1.53 -2.26 -11.12
C GLY A 9 -2.12 -1.85 -12.47
N GLU A 10 -1.40 -1.01 -13.21
CA GLU A 10 -1.76 -0.55 -14.54
C GLU A 10 -0.49 -0.15 -15.29
N ASP A 11 -0.61 0.21 -16.56
CA ASP A 11 0.53 0.69 -17.33
C ASP A 11 1.13 1.92 -16.65
N THR A 12 2.42 1.84 -16.36
CA THR A 12 3.11 2.83 -15.53
C THR A 12 4.48 3.13 -16.10
N ASP A 13 4.83 4.40 -16.15
CA ASP A 13 6.20 4.81 -16.50
C ASP A 13 7.03 4.85 -15.23
N VAL A 14 8.19 4.19 -15.28
CA VAL A 14 9.06 4.07 -14.11
C VAL A 14 10.45 4.59 -14.45
N LEU A 15 11.02 5.38 -13.56
CA LEU A 15 12.42 5.78 -13.64
C LEU A 15 13.23 4.89 -12.72
N ARG A 16 14.15 4.15 -13.32
CA ARG A 16 15.06 3.26 -12.56
C ARG A 16 16.42 3.93 -12.42
N ILE A 17 16.85 4.11 -11.20
CA ILE A 17 18.16 4.70 -10.90
C ILE A 17 18.98 3.69 -10.10
N PRO A 18 20.13 3.22 -10.63
CA PRO A 18 21.00 2.32 -9.86
C PRO A 18 21.52 2.99 -8.59
N LEU A 19 21.59 2.25 -7.51
CA LEU A 19 22.04 2.78 -6.23
C LEU A 19 23.46 3.33 -6.32
N ALA A 20 24.32 2.71 -7.12
CA ALA A 20 25.70 3.17 -7.33
C ALA A 20 25.71 4.57 -7.95
N ASP A 21 24.80 4.87 -8.87
CA ASP A 21 24.72 6.18 -9.52
C ASP A 21 24.23 7.27 -8.55
N ILE A 22 23.35 6.91 -7.67
CA ILE A 22 22.86 7.82 -6.62
C ILE A 22 24.01 8.24 -5.70
N ARG A 23 24.88 7.31 -5.37
CA ARG A 23 26.06 7.58 -4.53
C ARG A 23 27.05 8.55 -5.17
N LYS A 24 27.09 8.59 -6.51
CA LYS A 24 27.96 9.50 -7.25
C LYS A 24 27.49 10.95 -7.30
N ILE A 25 26.21 11.18 -7.08
CA ILE A 25 25.61 12.52 -7.19
C ILE A 25 26.07 13.45 -6.06
N GLY A 26 26.55 12.90 -4.95
CA GLY A 26 26.94 13.66 -3.79
C GLY A 26 26.00 13.40 -2.62
N MET A 27 26.48 13.74 -1.42
CA MET A 27 25.77 13.32 -0.20
C MET A 27 24.49 14.09 0.07
N THR A 28 24.47 15.39 -0.13
CA THR A 28 23.37 16.23 0.34
C THR A 28 22.05 16.00 -0.41
N PRO A 29 22.01 15.98 -1.76
CA PRO A 29 20.76 15.67 -2.48
C PRO A 29 20.30 14.24 -2.24
N GLN A 30 21.24 13.31 -2.14
CA GLN A 30 20.95 11.92 -1.89
C GLN A 30 20.30 11.72 -0.52
N GLN A 31 20.86 12.36 0.53
CA GLN A 31 20.29 12.27 1.88
C GLN A 31 18.90 12.85 1.92
N ALA A 32 18.67 14.00 1.32
CA ALA A 32 17.36 14.63 1.29
C ALA A 32 16.32 13.72 0.62
N LEU A 33 16.68 13.09 -0.50
CA LEU A 33 15.80 12.18 -1.21
C LEU A 33 15.47 10.95 -0.36
N PHE A 34 16.48 10.33 0.24
CA PHE A 34 16.27 9.15 1.09
C PHE A 34 15.46 9.47 2.34
N GLU A 35 15.74 10.59 2.97
CA GLU A 35 15.02 11.01 4.17
C GLU A 35 13.55 11.29 3.85
N SER A 36 13.25 11.98 2.76
CA SER A 36 11.88 12.24 2.33
C SER A 36 11.13 10.96 2.01
N ALA A 37 11.72 10.06 1.23
CA ALA A 37 11.09 8.79 0.88
C ALA A 37 10.87 7.90 2.11
N THR A 38 11.86 7.83 2.99
CA THR A 38 11.77 7.03 4.22
C THR A 38 10.70 7.59 5.14
N SER A 39 10.62 8.91 5.30
CA SER A 39 9.62 9.56 6.14
C SER A 39 8.20 9.26 5.65
N VAL A 40 7.95 9.37 4.34
CA VAL A 40 6.63 9.08 3.76
C VAL A 40 6.26 7.61 3.96
N LEU A 41 7.18 6.68 3.69
CA LEU A 41 6.92 5.25 3.84
C LEU A 41 6.71 4.86 5.30
N LEU A 42 7.46 5.45 6.21
CA LEU A 42 7.32 5.19 7.64
C LEU A 42 5.97 5.68 8.16
N ASP A 43 5.55 6.87 7.75
CA ASP A 43 4.26 7.43 8.13
C ASP A 43 3.11 6.55 7.65
N GLU A 44 3.16 6.11 6.41
CA GLU A 44 2.18 5.16 5.83
C GLU A 44 2.14 3.84 6.61
N ALA A 45 3.30 3.26 6.88
CA ALA A 45 3.42 2.01 7.62
C ALA A 45 2.85 2.15 9.03
N TYR A 46 3.13 3.27 9.68
CA TYR A 46 2.64 3.53 11.04
C TYR A 46 1.13 3.69 11.07
N ARG A 47 0.57 4.43 10.13
CA ARG A 47 -0.88 4.59 10.01
C ARG A 47 -1.57 3.26 9.76
N ARG A 48 -1.00 2.43 8.90
CA ARG A 48 -1.53 1.11 8.61
C ARG A 48 -1.46 0.19 9.83
N TYR A 49 -0.37 0.27 10.57
CA TYR A 49 -0.21 -0.46 11.82
C TYR A 49 -1.27 -0.08 12.85
N LEU A 50 -1.49 1.22 13.06
CA LEU A 50 -2.51 1.72 13.97
C LEU A 50 -3.91 1.28 13.54
N ALA A 51 -4.21 1.37 12.25
CA ALA A 51 -5.49 0.94 11.71
C ALA A 51 -5.74 -0.55 11.93
N PHE A 52 -4.68 -1.37 11.84
CA PHE A 52 -4.80 -2.80 12.08
C PHE A 52 -5.27 -3.10 13.50
N TYR A 53 -4.79 -2.36 14.48
CA TYR A 53 -5.14 -2.57 15.89
C TYR A 53 -6.39 -1.81 16.35
N SER A 54 -6.69 -0.68 15.74
CA SER A 54 -7.77 0.20 16.20
C SER A 54 -9.07 0.06 15.41
N LYS A 55 -9.03 -0.57 14.24
CA LYS A 55 -10.18 -0.67 13.36
C LYS A 55 -10.51 -2.12 13.03
N THR A 56 -11.79 -2.41 12.87
CA THR A 56 -12.25 -3.71 12.39
C THR A 56 -11.90 -3.88 10.90
N PRO A 57 -11.86 -5.11 10.39
CA PRO A 57 -11.66 -5.32 8.95
C PRO A 57 -12.67 -4.59 8.07
N SER A 58 -13.93 -4.49 8.50
CA SER A 58 -14.96 -3.75 7.76
C SER A 58 -14.65 -2.26 7.69
N GLU A 59 -14.18 -1.69 8.79
CA GLU A 59 -13.78 -0.27 8.84
C GLU A 59 -12.57 -0.01 7.96
N ARG A 60 -11.58 -0.93 7.97
CA ARG A 60 -10.41 -0.81 7.10
C ARG A 60 -10.80 -0.88 5.62
N TYR A 61 -11.76 -1.74 5.28
CA TYR A 61 -12.27 -1.83 3.91
C TYR A 61 -12.96 -0.54 3.48
N ARG A 62 -13.77 0.04 4.35
CA ARG A 62 -14.43 1.33 4.07
C ARG A 62 -13.42 2.45 3.86
N ASP A 63 -12.39 2.49 4.69
CA ASP A 63 -11.31 3.46 4.53
C ASP A 63 -10.60 3.29 3.19
N LEU A 64 -10.37 2.05 2.79
CA LEU A 64 -9.73 1.75 1.52
C LEU A 64 -10.58 2.20 0.33
N ILE A 65 -11.89 1.95 0.38
CA ILE A 65 -12.83 2.41 -0.64
C ILE A 65 -12.80 3.93 -0.76
N PHE A 66 -12.76 4.61 0.37
CA PHE A 66 -12.74 6.07 0.40
C PHE A 66 -11.45 6.64 -0.18
N ARG A 67 -10.30 6.05 0.16
CA ARG A 67 -8.99 6.56 -0.28
C ARG A 67 -8.64 6.18 -1.70
N CYS A 68 -8.99 4.97 -2.12
CA CYS A 68 -8.54 4.40 -3.39
C CYS A 68 -9.68 3.67 -4.12
N PRO A 69 -10.77 4.38 -4.49
CA PRO A 69 -11.93 3.71 -5.08
C PRO A 69 -11.62 3.05 -6.43
N GLU A 70 -10.69 3.61 -7.20
CA GLU A 70 -10.33 3.05 -8.50
C GLU A 70 -9.52 1.76 -8.39
N ASP A 71 -8.64 1.70 -7.40
CA ASP A 71 -7.77 0.55 -7.20
C ASP A 71 -8.55 -0.69 -6.78
N ILE A 72 -9.61 -0.50 -6.00
CA ILE A 72 -10.44 -1.60 -5.53
C ILE A 72 -11.10 -2.34 -6.69
N ILE A 73 -11.51 -1.62 -7.73
CA ILE A 73 -12.14 -2.22 -8.90
C ILE A 73 -11.15 -3.05 -9.69
N ARG A 74 -9.88 -2.65 -9.70
CA ARG A 74 -8.83 -3.27 -10.51
C ARG A 74 -8.16 -4.47 -9.85
N LEU A 75 -8.11 -4.51 -8.52
CA LEU A 75 -7.36 -5.52 -7.80
C LEU A 75 -8.17 -6.81 -7.60
N PRO A 76 -7.51 -7.98 -7.72
CA PRO A 76 -8.16 -9.25 -7.39
C PRO A 76 -8.58 -9.31 -5.93
N PHE A 77 -9.65 -10.07 -5.67
CA PHE A 77 -10.17 -10.23 -4.30
C PHE A 77 -9.14 -10.83 -3.34
N ASN A 78 -8.30 -11.73 -3.83
CA ASN A 78 -7.24 -12.33 -3.00
C ASN A 78 -6.25 -11.29 -2.51
N GLU A 79 -5.89 -10.33 -3.35
CA GLU A 79 -4.97 -9.26 -2.97
C GLU A 79 -5.62 -8.27 -2.00
N LEU A 80 -6.88 -7.95 -2.20
CA LEU A 80 -7.64 -7.10 -1.27
C LEU A 80 -7.78 -7.78 0.09
N ALA A 81 -8.08 -9.07 0.12
CA ALA A 81 -8.17 -9.84 1.35
C ALA A 81 -6.83 -9.86 2.09
N SER A 82 -5.74 -10.07 1.36
CA SER A 82 -4.39 -10.05 1.93
C SER A 82 -4.05 -8.68 2.52
N TYR A 83 -4.38 -7.62 1.81
CA TYR A 83 -4.17 -6.26 2.30
C TYR A 83 -4.91 -6.00 3.61
N LEU A 84 -6.13 -6.52 3.74
CA LEU A 84 -6.95 -6.36 4.94
C LEU A 84 -6.63 -7.40 6.02
N SER A 85 -5.72 -8.32 5.74
CA SER A 85 -5.31 -9.39 6.66
C SER A 85 -6.48 -10.29 7.07
N VAL A 86 -7.32 -10.63 6.10
CA VAL A 86 -8.45 -11.54 6.28
C VAL A 86 -8.42 -12.62 5.20
N SER A 87 -9.19 -13.70 5.41
CA SER A 87 -9.36 -14.73 4.39
C SER A 87 -10.24 -14.19 3.25
N ARG A 88 -10.14 -14.81 2.07
CA ARG A 88 -11.01 -14.46 0.95
C ARG A 88 -12.50 -14.55 1.32
N ARG A 89 -12.86 -15.58 2.07
CA ARG A 89 -14.23 -15.79 2.52
C ARG A 89 -14.71 -14.66 3.43
N GLN A 90 -13.88 -14.26 4.38
CA GLN A 90 -14.17 -13.10 5.24
C GLN A 90 -14.30 -11.82 4.44
N PHE A 91 -13.41 -11.62 3.47
CA PHE A 91 -13.46 -10.45 2.61
C PHE A 91 -14.77 -10.36 1.83
N LEU A 92 -15.24 -11.47 1.27
CA LEU A 92 -16.49 -11.48 0.53
C LEU A 92 -17.69 -11.13 1.43
N ARG A 93 -17.69 -11.58 2.67
CA ARG A 93 -18.70 -11.20 3.65
C ARG A 93 -18.66 -9.71 3.97
N ILE A 94 -17.46 -9.19 4.18
CA ILE A 94 -17.25 -7.77 4.48
C ILE A 94 -17.72 -6.92 3.31
N ARG A 95 -17.34 -7.28 2.10
CA ARG A 95 -17.74 -6.59 0.88
C ARG A 95 -19.26 -6.55 0.74
N GLU A 96 -19.92 -7.67 0.95
CA GLU A 96 -21.36 -7.76 0.88
C GLU A 96 -22.03 -6.87 1.93
N THR A 97 -21.56 -6.90 3.16
CA THR A 97 -22.09 -6.08 4.25
C THR A 97 -21.93 -4.59 3.97
N VAL A 98 -20.76 -4.18 3.48
CA VAL A 98 -20.49 -2.77 3.17
C VAL A 98 -21.32 -2.30 1.98
N ASN A 99 -21.46 -3.13 0.94
CA ASN A 99 -22.22 -2.75 -0.25
C ASN A 99 -23.73 -2.65 -0.01
N ARG A 100 -24.24 -3.30 1.03
CA ARG A 100 -25.67 -3.19 1.39
C ARG A 100 -26.04 -1.85 2.03
N LYS A 101 -25.05 -1.12 2.49
CA LYS A 101 -25.25 0.21 3.06
C LYS A 101 -24.91 1.29 2.05
#